data_adb89a2f195dab558b6719fa7431de49
#
_entry.id   adb89a2f195dab558b6719fa7431de49
#
_cell.length_a   1.000
_cell.length_b   1.000
_cell.length_c   1.000
_cell.angle_alpha   90.00
_cell.angle_beta   90.00
_cell.angle_gamma   90.00
#
_symmetry.space_group_name_H-M   'P 1'
#
loop_
_entity.id
_entity.type
_entity.pdbx_description
1 polymer ?
#
loop_
_entity_poly.entity_id
_entity_poly.type
_entity_poly.pdbx_seq_one_letter_code
_entity_poly.pdbx_strand_id
1 'polypeptide(L)'
;MRLFLFFLLFCALAHAFENKISLPILEVSGQTITTPAMNLRRGESGFVLHQLDSTHSMMLARAVVVAIEDSRATLALRPLELFENRSMPLPLLAPMVGDQVVLRAFYNRAFAIAPNQQIYRAITAQYPNIEWLHPDLFAAFLANQGRAAPTMEHFREICNAYATGVVYLVRENIGELRDCQTFALLRQDAIPSNEEQIKPFFSRLGNMERSWIGFLRRDPQVIDYYRYYNEIVHEFARANRDIADVIEQK
;
A
#
# COMPACT_ATOMS: atom_id res chain seq x y z
N MET A 1 -13.82 35.19 -45.22
CA MET A 1 -12.67 34.49 -44.65
C MET A 1 -13.03 34.14 -43.21
N ARG A 2 -13.58 32.92 -43.01
CA ARG A 2 -14.09 32.47 -41.69
C ARG A 2 -12.99 31.71 -40.97
N LEU A 3 -12.49 32.29 -39.90
CA LEU A 3 -11.52 31.70 -38.99
C LEU A 3 -12.24 30.66 -38.11
N PHE A 4 -12.02 29.37 -38.34
CA PHE A 4 -12.49 28.29 -37.46
C PHE A 4 -11.50 28.18 -36.28
N LEU A 5 -11.94 28.68 -35.13
CA LEU A 5 -11.23 28.48 -33.85
C LEU A 5 -11.51 27.06 -33.39
N PHE A 6 -10.56 26.14 -33.58
CA PHE A 6 -10.59 24.81 -33.00
C PHE A 6 -10.24 24.92 -31.48
N PHE A 7 -11.27 24.96 -30.65
CA PHE A 7 -11.13 24.82 -29.20
C PHE A 7 -10.86 23.35 -28.94
N LEU A 8 -9.58 22.97 -28.82
CA LEU A 8 -9.16 21.65 -28.27
C LEU A 8 -9.56 21.60 -26.82
N LEU A 9 -10.73 21.01 -26.57
CA LEU A 9 -11.19 20.65 -25.23
C LEU A 9 -10.26 19.54 -24.72
N PHE A 10 -9.20 19.93 -24.02
CA PHE A 10 -8.35 19.01 -23.27
C PHE A 10 -9.21 18.48 -22.12
N CYS A 11 -9.92 17.37 -22.38
CA CYS A 11 -10.62 16.61 -21.34
C CYS A 11 -9.53 16.03 -20.45
N ALA A 12 -9.17 16.76 -19.37
CA ALA A 12 -8.41 16.21 -18.27
C ALA A 12 -9.26 15.06 -17.72
N LEU A 13 -8.96 13.83 -18.14
CA LEU A 13 -9.48 12.62 -17.52
C LEU A 13 -9.03 12.69 -16.06
N ALA A 14 -9.88 13.21 -15.21
CA ALA A 14 -9.75 13.06 -13.78
C ALA A 14 -9.74 11.54 -13.52
N HIS A 15 -8.55 10.99 -13.39
CA HIS A 15 -8.38 9.59 -13.09
C HIS A 15 -8.89 9.39 -11.67
N ALA A 16 -10.15 8.98 -11.56
CA ALA A 16 -10.71 8.54 -10.29
C ALA A 16 -9.82 7.40 -9.79
N PHE A 17 -9.20 7.60 -8.63
CA PHE A 17 -8.45 6.57 -7.98
C PHE A 17 -9.40 5.39 -7.67
N GLU A 18 -8.89 4.17 -7.76
CA GLU A 18 -9.70 2.95 -7.73
C GLU A 18 -10.63 2.90 -6.52
N ASN A 19 -11.94 2.87 -6.79
CA ASN A 19 -12.96 2.88 -5.75
C ASN A 19 -12.94 1.58 -4.93
N LYS A 20 -13.29 1.71 -3.66
CA LYS A 20 -13.57 0.59 -2.76
C LYS A 20 -14.55 -0.37 -3.40
N ILE A 21 -14.26 -1.67 -3.38
CA ILE A 21 -15.10 -2.75 -3.89
C ILE A 21 -15.52 -3.65 -2.74
N SER A 22 -16.84 -3.96 -2.65
CA SER A 22 -17.35 -4.95 -1.70
C SER A 22 -17.88 -6.15 -2.47
N LEU A 23 -17.42 -7.34 -2.13
CA LEU A 23 -17.72 -8.60 -2.79
C LEU A 23 -18.13 -9.66 -1.76
N PRO A 24 -19.14 -10.52 -2.05
CA PRO A 24 -19.49 -11.60 -1.16
C PRO A 24 -18.42 -12.71 -1.17
N ILE A 25 -18.23 -13.36 -0.03
CA ILE A 25 -17.46 -14.60 0.06
C ILE A 25 -18.34 -15.73 -0.48
N LEU A 26 -17.84 -16.43 -1.53
CA LEU A 26 -18.52 -17.58 -2.15
C LEU A 26 -18.12 -18.90 -1.50
N GLU A 27 -16.86 -19.00 -1.06
CA GLU A 27 -16.30 -20.22 -0.48
C GLU A 27 -15.18 -19.85 0.50
N VAL A 28 -15.02 -20.68 1.53
CA VAL A 28 -13.91 -20.60 2.51
C VAL A 28 -13.19 -21.93 2.55
N SER A 29 -11.87 -21.91 2.36
CA SER A 29 -11.01 -23.10 2.39
C SER A 29 -9.74 -22.83 3.18
N GLY A 30 -9.71 -23.23 4.45
CA GLY A 30 -8.58 -22.99 5.34
C GLY A 30 -8.24 -21.50 5.48
N GLN A 31 -7.08 -21.09 4.95
CA GLN A 31 -6.63 -19.69 4.97
C GLN A 31 -6.91 -18.93 3.67
N THR A 32 -7.82 -19.45 2.85
CA THR A 32 -8.22 -18.80 1.61
C THR A 32 -9.74 -18.65 1.53
N ILE A 33 -10.16 -17.65 0.75
CA ILE A 33 -11.55 -17.43 0.39
C ILE A 33 -11.65 -17.19 -1.11
N THR A 34 -12.79 -17.47 -1.69
CA THR A 34 -13.09 -17.11 -3.08
C THR A 34 -14.19 -16.06 -3.16
N THR A 35 -14.07 -15.16 -4.13
CA THR A 35 -15.04 -14.11 -4.44
C THR A 35 -15.22 -13.98 -5.95
N PRO A 36 -16.25 -13.27 -6.46
CA PRO A 36 -16.28 -12.92 -7.88
C PRO A 36 -15.07 -12.07 -8.28
N ALA A 37 -14.51 -12.32 -9.47
CA ALA A 37 -13.32 -11.63 -10.00
C ALA A 37 -13.69 -10.29 -10.69
N MET A 38 -14.43 -9.42 -10.02
CA MET A 38 -14.90 -8.15 -10.61
C MET A 38 -13.78 -7.10 -10.61
N ASN A 39 -13.09 -6.93 -11.75
CA ASN A 39 -12.10 -5.87 -11.96
C ASN A 39 -11.01 -5.80 -10.87
N LEU A 40 -10.57 -6.99 -10.41
CA LEU A 40 -9.54 -7.14 -9.39
C LEU A 40 -8.17 -7.33 -10.04
N ARG A 41 -7.12 -7.02 -9.27
CA ARG A 41 -5.73 -7.30 -9.63
C ARG A 41 -5.05 -8.11 -8.53
N ARG A 42 -4.15 -9.00 -8.93
CA ARG A 42 -3.32 -9.74 -7.99
C ARG A 42 -2.51 -8.77 -7.12
N GLY A 43 -2.51 -9.01 -5.81
CA GLY A 43 -1.83 -8.20 -4.82
C GLY A 43 -2.67 -7.06 -4.23
N GLU A 44 -3.88 -6.81 -4.70
CA GLU A 44 -4.78 -5.87 -4.02
C GLU A 44 -5.16 -6.40 -2.65
N SER A 45 -5.23 -5.50 -1.67
CA SER A 45 -5.54 -5.83 -0.29
C SER A 45 -6.83 -5.19 0.22
N GLY A 46 -7.36 -5.76 1.28
CA GLY A 46 -8.57 -5.30 1.94
C GLY A 46 -8.86 -6.08 3.22
N PHE A 47 -10.12 -6.13 3.59
CA PHE A 47 -10.59 -6.74 4.84
C PHE A 47 -11.82 -7.59 4.62
N VAL A 48 -11.95 -8.66 5.42
CA VAL A 48 -13.21 -9.38 5.58
C VAL A 48 -14.03 -8.70 6.65
N LEU A 49 -15.27 -8.37 6.31
CA LEU A 49 -16.26 -7.79 7.21
C LEU A 49 -17.38 -8.79 7.45
N HIS A 50 -17.65 -9.05 8.72
CA HIS A 50 -18.83 -9.79 9.18
C HIS A 50 -19.89 -8.81 9.65
N GLN A 51 -21.12 -8.94 9.16
CA GLN A 51 -22.23 -8.12 9.61
C GLN A 51 -22.82 -8.69 10.90
N LEU A 52 -22.75 -7.92 11.99
CA LEU A 52 -23.31 -8.31 13.29
C LEU A 52 -24.81 -8.01 13.36
N ASP A 53 -25.19 -6.82 12.86
CA ASP A 53 -26.59 -6.37 12.77
C ASP A 53 -26.73 -5.35 11.63
N SER A 54 -27.88 -4.72 11.48
CA SER A 54 -28.13 -3.75 10.39
C SER A 54 -27.21 -2.53 10.40
N THR A 55 -26.52 -2.24 11.50
CA THR A 55 -25.71 -1.01 11.71
C THR A 55 -24.25 -1.31 12.05
N HIS A 56 -23.94 -2.51 12.53
CA HIS A 56 -22.61 -2.86 13.01
C HIS A 56 -21.99 -3.98 12.19
N SER A 57 -20.74 -3.78 11.84
CA SER A 57 -19.91 -4.81 11.20
C SER A 57 -18.59 -4.94 11.94
N MET A 58 -17.99 -6.10 11.86
CA MET A 58 -16.70 -6.42 12.49
C MET A 58 -15.69 -6.84 11.43
N MET A 59 -14.47 -6.30 11.50
CA MET A 59 -13.36 -6.79 10.70
C MET A 59 -12.85 -8.09 11.30
N LEU A 60 -12.81 -9.16 10.49
CA LEU A 60 -12.36 -10.49 10.92
C LEU A 60 -10.91 -10.77 10.52
N ALA A 61 -10.52 -10.40 9.32
CA ALA A 61 -9.22 -10.71 8.76
C ALA A 61 -8.83 -9.69 7.69
N ARG A 62 -7.56 -9.62 7.38
CA ARG A 62 -7.05 -9.01 6.15
C ARG A 62 -7.19 -10.02 5.00
N ALA A 63 -7.53 -9.53 3.82
CA ALA A 63 -7.62 -10.33 2.60
C ALA A 63 -6.69 -9.76 1.53
N VAL A 64 -5.98 -10.63 0.79
CA VAL A 64 -5.07 -10.26 -0.30
C VAL A 64 -5.39 -11.12 -1.52
N VAL A 65 -5.61 -10.50 -2.67
CA VAL A 65 -5.85 -11.21 -3.94
C VAL A 65 -4.58 -11.93 -4.38
N VAL A 66 -4.60 -13.26 -4.41
CA VAL A 66 -3.43 -14.09 -4.78
C VAL A 66 -3.55 -14.74 -6.16
N ALA A 67 -4.76 -15.08 -6.59
CA ALA A 67 -5.03 -15.61 -7.92
C ALA A 67 -6.35 -15.07 -8.48
N ILE A 68 -6.43 -15.01 -9.80
CA ILE A 68 -7.64 -14.65 -10.53
C ILE A 68 -7.75 -15.65 -11.69
N GLU A 69 -8.82 -16.43 -11.68
CA GLU A 69 -9.08 -17.45 -12.68
C GLU A 69 -10.54 -17.31 -13.17
N ASP A 70 -10.70 -17.15 -14.47
CA ASP A 70 -12.01 -16.94 -15.10
C ASP A 70 -12.83 -15.83 -14.44
N SER A 71 -13.89 -16.22 -13.72
CA SER A 71 -14.81 -15.32 -13.04
C SER A 71 -14.64 -15.28 -11.52
N ARG A 72 -13.61 -15.95 -10.97
CA ARG A 72 -13.34 -16.06 -9.52
C ARG A 72 -11.97 -15.51 -9.15
N ALA A 73 -11.89 -14.90 -8.00
CA ALA A 73 -10.64 -14.50 -7.38
C ALA A 73 -10.44 -15.28 -6.08
N THR A 74 -9.24 -15.80 -5.89
CA THR A 74 -8.78 -16.43 -4.65
C THR A 74 -8.03 -15.39 -3.83
N LEU A 75 -8.39 -15.27 -2.57
CA LEU A 75 -7.76 -14.34 -1.63
C LEU A 75 -7.19 -15.10 -0.45
N ALA A 76 -5.94 -14.76 -0.08
CA ALA A 76 -5.32 -15.24 1.14
C ALA A 76 -5.81 -14.43 2.34
N LEU A 77 -6.15 -15.13 3.41
CA LEU A 77 -6.49 -14.53 4.69
C LEU A 77 -5.23 -14.37 5.54
N ARG A 78 -5.15 -13.23 6.24
CA ARG A 78 -4.08 -12.91 7.20
C ARG A 78 -4.66 -12.33 8.49
N PRO A 79 -3.95 -12.47 9.61
CA PRO A 79 -4.35 -11.83 10.85
C PRO A 79 -4.55 -10.32 10.68
N LEU A 80 -5.41 -9.77 11.51
CA LEU A 80 -5.68 -8.34 11.54
C LEU A 80 -4.64 -7.67 12.45
N GLU A 81 -3.61 -7.09 11.85
CA GLU A 81 -2.51 -6.42 12.56
C GLU A 81 -2.78 -4.93 12.84
N LEU A 82 -3.99 -4.45 12.53
CA LEU A 82 -4.35 -3.02 12.69
C LEU A 82 -4.31 -2.52 14.12
N PHE A 83 -4.44 -3.43 15.09
CA PHE A 83 -4.52 -3.08 16.50
C PHE A 83 -3.70 -4.07 17.34
N GLU A 84 -2.39 -3.90 17.38
CA GLU A 84 -1.55 -4.61 18.36
C GLU A 84 -1.78 -4.13 19.81
N ASN A 85 -3.02 -3.98 20.19
CA ASN A 85 -3.33 -3.80 21.59
C ASN A 85 -3.66 -5.17 22.19
N ARG A 86 -2.67 -5.78 22.83
CA ARG A 86 -2.82 -7.08 23.54
C ARG A 86 -3.94 -7.09 24.59
N SER A 87 -4.45 -5.90 24.93
CA SER A 87 -5.58 -5.73 25.86
C SER A 87 -6.95 -5.79 25.18
N MET A 88 -7.01 -5.77 23.85
CA MET A 88 -8.27 -5.92 23.11
C MET A 88 -8.45 -7.39 22.70
N PRO A 89 -9.62 -7.99 22.99
CA PRO A 89 -9.89 -9.35 22.53
C PRO A 89 -9.92 -9.37 21.00
N LEU A 90 -9.19 -10.31 20.40
CA LEU A 90 -9.29 -10.59 18.97
C LEU A 90 -10.67 -11.20 18.68
N PRO A 91 -11.23 -10.93 17.49
CA PRO A 91 -12.46 -11.60 17.07
C PRO A 91 -12.27 -13.13 17.10
N LEU A 92 -13.15 -13.83 17.80
CA LEU A 92 -13.16 -15.30 17.81
C LEU A 92 -13.88 -15.88 16.58
N LEU A 93 -14.51 -15.02 15.78
CA LEU A 93 -15.23 -15.43 14.57
C LEU A 93 -14.24 -15.60 13.40
N ALA A 94 -14.38 -16.70 12.70
CA ALA A 94 -13.69 -16.93 11.43
C ALA A 94 -14.56 -16.41 10.27
N PRO A 95 -13.94 -15.97 9.15
CA PRO A 95 -14.66 -15.67 7.92
C PRO A 95 -15.53 -16.82 7.47
N MET A 96 -16.74 -16.51 6.99
CA MET A 96 -17.71 -17.50 6.52
C MET A 96 -18.36 -17.06 5.19
N VAL A 97 -18.99 -18.02 4.52
CA VAL A 97 -19.78 -17.73 3.31
C VAL A 97 -20.89 -16.72 3.63
N GLY A 98 -21.01 -15.71 2.80
CA GLY A 98 -21.94 -14.60 2.99
C GLY A 98 -21.34 -13.34 3.64
N ASP A 99 -20.17 -13.45 4.26
CA ASP A 99 -19.40 -12.28 4.67
C ASP A 99 -18.96 -11.45 3.45
N GLN A 100 -18.60 -10.20 3.68
CA GLN A 100 -18.17 -9.30 2.65
C GLN A 100 -16.65 -9.12 2.69
N VAL A 101 -16.01 -9.20 1.52
CA VAL A 101 -14.65 -8.71 1.35
C VAL A 101 -14.69 -7.30 0.82
N VAL A 102 -14.09 -6.37 1.55
CA VAL A 102 -13.94 -4.98 1.14
C VAL A 102 -12.51 -4.72 0.73
N LEU A 103 -12.25 -4.74 -0.59
CA LEU A 103 -10.96 -4.42 -1.18
C LEU A 103 -10.81 -2.92 -1.40
N ARG A 104 -9.56 -2.44 -1.47
CA ARG A 104 -9.21 -1.03 -1.68
C ARG A 104 -9.80 -0.09 -0.62
N ALA A 105 -10.00 -0.58 0.62
CA ALA A 105 -10.73 0.14 1.66
C ALA A 105 -10.08 1.50 2.01
N PHE A 106 -8.74 1.58 1.98
CA PHE A 106 -7.97 2.77 2.35
C PHE A 106 -7.11 3.32 1.19
N TYR A 107 -7.46 3.02 -0.06
CA TYR A 107 -6.68 3.49 -1.22
C TYR A 107 -6.79 5.01 -1.44
N ASN A 108 -7.70 5.68 -0.78
CA ASN A 108 -7.78 7.14 -0.73
C ASN A 108 -6.76 7.78 0.23
N ARG A 109 -5.94 6.99 0.96
CA ARG A 109 -4.90 7.47 1.89
C ARG A 109 -3.54 6.92 1.50
N ALA A 110 -2.54 7.79 1.42
CA ALA A 110 -1.22 7.43 0.89
C ALA A 110 -0.06 8.12 1.62
N PHE A 111 1.10 7.45 1.60
CA PHE A 111 2.41 8.08 1.79
C PHE A 111 3.09 8.26 0.44
N ALA A 112 3.78 9.39 0.23
CA ALA A 112 4.67 9.58 -0.91
C ALA A 112 6.13 9.48 -0.44
N ILE A 113 6.84 8.50 -0.97
CA ILE A 113 8.27 8.30 -0.78
C ILE A 113 9.00 8.89 -1.98
N ALA A 114 9.52 10.08 -1.80
CA ALA A 114 10.13 10.89 -2.85
C ALA A 114 11.59 11.25 -2.49
N PRO A 115 12.48 11.43 -3.48
CA PRO A 115 13.86 11.80 -3.22
C PRO A 115 14.03 13.26 -2.76
N ASN A 116 13.07 14.16 -3.04
CA ASN A 116 13.15 15.56 -2.66
C ASN A 116 11.76 16.22 -2.59
N GLN A 117 11.74 17.46 -2.10
CA GLN A 117 10.52 18.24 -1.90
C GLN A 117 9.80 18.58 -3.21
N GLN A 118 10.53 18.85 -4.27
CA GLN A 118 9.94 19.26 -5.55
C GLN A 118 9.11 18.11 -6.12
N ILE A 119 9.67 16.89 -6.14
CA ILE A 119 8.98 15.70 -6.62
C ILE A 119 7.80 15.37 -5.69
N TYR A 120 7.97 15.44 -4.37
CA TYR A 120 6.87 15.25 -3.41
C TYR A 120 5.69 16.17 -3.71
N ARG A 121 5.94 17.47 -3.93
CA ARG A 121 4.88 18.44 -4.25
C ARG A 121 4.21 18.14 -5.60
N ALA A 122 4.97 17.73 -6.61
CA ALA A 122 4.42 17.38 -7.91
C ALA A 122 3.46 16.19 -7.81
N ILE A 123 3.84 15.13 -7.07
CA ILE A 123 3.02 13.95 -6.83
C ILE A 123 1.71 14.33 -6.12
N THR A 124 1.81 15.06 -5.01
CA THR A 124 0.64 15.41 -4.20
C THR A 124 -0.33 16.32 -4.95
N ALA A 125 0.17 17.17 -5.83
CA ALA A 125 -0.66 18.00 -6.70
C ALA A 125 -1.33 17.20 -7.84
N GLN A 126 -0.67 16.14 -8.33
CA GLN A 126 -1.21 15.27 -9.39
C GLN A 126 -2.42 14.45 -8.93
N TYR A 127 -2.49 14.13 -7.64
CA TYR A 127 -3.55 13.29 -7.05
C TYR A 127 -4.29 14.03 -5.93
N PRO A 128 -5.11 15.04 -6.24
CA PRO A 128 -5.77 15.89 -5.23
C PRO A 128 -6.84 15.14 -4.42
N ASN A 129 -7.32 14.00 -4.90
CA ASN A 129 -8.34 13.19 -4.23
C ASN A 129 -7.74 12.16 -3.25
N ILE A 130 -6.40 12.09 -3.14
CA ILE A 130 -5.72 11.26 -2.16
C ILE A 130 -5.43 12.12 -0.91
N GLU A 131 -5.77 11.59 0.25
CA GLU A 131 -5.33 12.12 1.54
C GLU A 131 -3.85 11.75 1.74
N TRP A 132 -2.97 12.71 1.46
CA TRP A 132 -1.53 12.52 1.61
C TRP A 132 -1.10 12.69 3.06
N LEU A 133 -0.65 11.60 3.66
CA LEU A 133 0.05 11.64 4.95
C LEU A 133 1.47 12.15 4.72
N HIS A 134 1.86 13.17 5.50
CA HIS A 134 3.19 13.77 5.30
C HIS A 134 4.30 12.77 5.65
N PRO A 135 5.38 12.67 4.85
CA PRO A 135 6.48 11.72 5.08
C PRO A 135 7.20 11.93 6.42
N ASP A 136 7.06 13.11 7.06
CA ASP A 136 7.54 13.34 8.42
C ASP A 136 6.97 12.35 9.44
N LEU A 137 5.74 11.86 9.25
CA LEU A 137 5.14 10.86 10.13
C LEU A 137 5.93 9.54 10.06
N PHE A 138 6.31 9.13 8.86
CA PHE A 138 7.12 7.94 8.67
C PHE A 138 8.56 8.14 9.17
N ALA A 139 9.13 9.32 8.94
CA ALA A 139 10.45 9.66 9.48
C ALA A 139 10.45 9.65 11.02
N ALA A 140 9.43 10.23 11.67
CA ALA A 140 9.29 10.20 13.13
C ALA A 140 9.07 8.78 13.67
N PHE A 141 8.29 7.96 12.97
CA PHE A 141 8.09 6.55 13.30
C PHE A 141 9.42 5.78 13.29
N LEU A 142 10.21 5.92 12.24
CA LEU A 142 11.54 5.30 12.13
C LEU A 142 12.49 5.81 13.22
N ALA A 143 12.51 7.12 13.46
CA ALA A 143 13.35 7.73 14.50
C ALA A 143 13.01 7.21 15.90
N ASN A 144 11.72 7.05 16.23
CA ASN A 144 11.29 6.48 17.52
C ASN A 144 11.75 5.04 17.71
N GLN A 145 11.92 4.30 16.62
CA GLN A 145 12.45 2.93 16.65
C GLN A 145 13.99 2.89 16.56
N GLY A 146 14.65 4.06 16.47
CA GLY A 146 16.10 4.18 16.29
C GLY A 146 16.58 3.69 14.93
N ARG A 147 15.76 3.79 13.89
CA ARG A 147 16.04 3.33 12.54
C ARG A 147 16.39 4.49 11.60
N ALA A 148 17.43 4.29 10.79
CA ALA A 148 17.88 5.27 9.81
C ALA A 148 17.24 5.07 8.43
N ALA A 149 16.68 3.89 8.15
CA ALA A 149 16.11 3.53 6.86
C ALA A 149 14.90 2.60 7.02
N PRO A 150 13.86 2.72 6.17
CA PRO A 150 12.70 1.84 6.23
C PRO A 150 13.00 0.46 5.66
N THR A 151 12.51 -0.59 6.30
CA THR A 151 12.46 -1.95 5.76
C THR A 151 11.06 -2.27 5.26
N MET A 152 10.89 -3.44 4.62
CA MET A 152 9.58 -3.96 4.25
C MET A 152 8.61 -4.00 5.44
N GLU A 153 9.08 -4.43 6.61
CA GLU A 153 8.29 -4.50 7.83
C GLU A 153 7.82 -3.11 8.29
N HIS A 154 8.72 -2.12 8.31
CA HIS A 154 8.37 -0.75 8.66
C HIS A 154 7.31 -0.14 7.73
N PHE A 155 7.31 -0.49 6.44
CA PHE A 155 6.23 -0.09 5.53
C PHE A 155 4.89 -0.70 5.94
N ARG A 156 4.84 -2.00 6.27
CA ARG A 156 3.61 -2.64 6.73
C ARG A 156 3.11 -2.05 8.05
N GLU A 157 4.01 -1.85 9.01
CA GLU A 157 3.68 -1.28 10.32
C GLU A 157 3.11 0.14 10.18
N ILE A 158 3.77 1.03 9.41
CA ILE A 158 3.28 2.40 9.25
C ILE A 158 1.94 2.44 8.50
N CYS A 159 1.75 1.57 7.52
CA CYS A 159 0.49 1.43 6.80
C CYS A 159 -0.65 1.01 7.73
N ASN A 160 -0.39 0.07 8.63
CA ASN A 160 -1.36 -0.37 9.63
C ASN A 160 -1.64 0.74 10.64
N ALA A 161 -0.60 1.38 11.19
CA ALA A 161 -0.71 2.41 12.21
C ALA A 161 -1.54 3.62 11.75
N TYR A 162 -1.47 3.98 10.47
CA TYR A 162 -2.17 5.14 9.90
C TYR A 162 -3.35 4.78 8.99
N ALA A 163 -3.76 3.51 8.94
CA ALA A 163 -4.81 3.02 8.05
C ALA A 163 -4.62 3.50 6.61
N THR A 164 -3.43 3.27 6.05
CA THR A 164 -3.02 3.71 4.72
C THR A 164 -3.10 2.55 3.75
N GLY A 165 -3.76 2.74 2.61
CA GLY A 165 -3.95 1.68 1.61
C GLY A 165 -2.88 1.63 0.55
N VAL A 166 -2.21 2.75 0.28
CA VAL A 166 -1.24 2.85 -0.82
C VAL A 166 0.02 3.64 -0.43
N VAL A 167 1.12 3.29 -1.10
CA VAL A 167 2.38 4.03 -1.07
C VAL A 167 2.69 4.47 -2.50
N TYR A 168 3.02 5.74 -2.68
CA TYR A 168 3.58 6.24 -3.91
C TYR A 168 5.10 6.25 -3.78
N LEU A 169 5.76 5.43 -4.58
CA LEU A 169 7.21 5.26 -4.55
C LEU A 169 7.84 5.81 -5.82
N VAL A 170 8.80 6.72 -5.67
CA VAL A 170 9.58 7.25 -6.80
C VAL A 170 10.80 6.37 -7.05
N ARG A 171 10.96 5.92 -8.28
CA ARG A 171 12.10 5.12 -8.74
C ARG A 171 12.67 5.75 -10.01
N GLU A 172 13.85 6.35 -9.94
CA GLU A 172 14.48 7.08 -11.05
C GLU A 172 13.52 8.11 -11.69
N ASN A 173 13.01 7.83 -12.90
CA ASN A 173 12.07 8.65 -13.65
C ASN A 173 10.63 8.08 -13.67
N ILE A 174 10.34 7.13 -12.79
CA ILE A 174 9.05 6.46 -12.68
C ILE A 174 8.49 6.66 -11.29
N GLY A 175 7.23 7.10 -11.21
CA GLY A 175 6.44 7.05 -10.00
C GLY A 175 5.52 5.84 -10.00
N GLU A 176 5.49 5.11 -8.91
CA GLU A 176 4.72 3.88 -8.76
C GLU A 176 3.76 3.98 -7.60
N LEU A 177 2.47 3.90 -7.88
CA LEU A 177 1.47 3.70 -6.85
C LEU A 177 1.37 2.21 -6.55
N ARG A 178 1.59 1.84 -5.29
CA ARG A 178 1.66 0.46 -4.83
C ARG A 178 0.72 0.21 -3.67
N ASP A 179 0.14 -1.00 -3.60
CA ASP A 179 -0.57 -1.45 -2.41
C ASP A 179 0.35 -1.43 -1.18
N CYS A 180 -0.13 -0.91 -0.07
CA CYS A 180 0.70 -0.68 1.11
C CYS A 180 1.10 -1.97 1.85
N GLN A 181 0.32 -3.04 1.70
CA GLN A 181 0.55 -4.31 2.39
C GLN A 181 1.40 -5.29 1.59
N THR A 182 1.18 -5.31 0.28
CA THR A 182 1.81 -6.27 -0.63
C THR A 182 2.88 -5.64 -1.51
N PHE A 183 2.89 -4.31 -1.64
CA PHE A 183 3.70 -3.56 -2.60
C PHE A 183 3.40 -3.92 -4.06
N ALA A 184 2.29 -4.59 -4.33
CA ALA A 184 1.83 -4.85 -5.69
C ALA A 184 1.66 -3.52 -6.45
N LEU A 185 2.12 -3.51 -7.69
CA LEU A 185 2.02 -2.34 -8.55
C LEU A 185 0.57 -2.11 -8.97
N LEU A 186 0.03 -0.96 -8.64
CA LEU A 186 -1.33 -0.55 -9.02
C LEU A 186 -1.31 0.37 -10.24
N ARG A 187 -0.34 1.29 -10.29
CA ARG A 187 -0.21 2.29 -11.35
C ARG A 187 1.23 2.78 -11.48
N GLN A 188 1.60 3.18 -12.70
CA GLN A 188 2.87 3.85 -12.99
C GLN A 188 2.62 5.19 -13.67
N ASP A 189 3.44 6.18 -13.34
CA ASP A 189 3.47 7.50 -13.93
C ASP A 189 4.90 7.87 -14.32
N ALA A 190 5.06 8.66 -15.37
CA ALA A 190 6.35 9.26 -15.67
C ALA A 190 6.61 10.44 -14.72
N ILE A 191 7.80 10.49 -14.15
CA ILE A 191 8.24 11.58 -13.27
C ILE A 191 9.51 12.20 -13.86
N PRO A 192 9.67 13.53 -13.80
CA PRO A 192 10.92 14.16 -14.21
C PRO A 192 12.08 13.62 -13.37
N SER A 193 13.19 13.28 -14.02
CA SER A 193 14.43 12.92 -13.33
C SER A 193 14.93 14.11 -12.53
N ASN A 194 15.46 13.83 -11.34
CA ASN A 194 16.08 14.84 -10.48
C ASN A 194 17.31 14.19 -9.81
N GLU A 195 18.42 14.92 -9.81
CA GLU A 195 19.69 14.44 -9.21
C GLU A 195 19.72 14.60 -7.70
N GLU A 196 18.90 15.50 -7.15
CA GLU A 196 18.85 15.72 -5.69
C GLU A 196 18.18 14.54 -4.99
N GLN A 197 18.92 13.89 -4.08
CA GLN A 197 18.43 12.75 -3.29
C GLN A 197 18.59 13.02 -1.80
N ILE A 198 17.46 13.24 -1.11
CA ILE A 198 17.40 13.25 0.35
C ILE A 198 17.20 11.81 0.84
N LYS A 199 18.01 11.38 1.80
CA LYS A 199 18.05 10.00 2.29
C LYS A 199 17.53 9.91 3.72
N PRO A 200 16.75 8.88 4.05
CA PRO A 200 16.28 7.78 3.19
C PRO A 200 15.17 8.21 2.21
N PHE A 201 14.46 9.28 2.47
CA PHE A 201 13.45 9.95 1.64
C PHE A 201 13.26 11.39 2.10
N PHE A 202 12.61 12.19 1.29
CA PHE A 202 12.28 13.57 1.66
C PHE A 202 11.46 13.63 2.95
N SER A 203 11.97 14.37 3.93
CA SER A 203 11.29 14.73 5.17
C SER A 203 11.79 16.10 5.63
N ARG A 204 10.96 16.88 6.33
CA ARG A 204 11.33 18.16 6.94
C ARG A 204 12.07 17.98 8.28
N LEU A 205 12.08 16.77 8.82
CA LEU A 205 12.76 16.46 10.08
C LEU A 205 14.31 16.43 9.94
N GLY A 206 14.81 16.66 8.71
CA GLY A 206 16.23 16.67 8.42
C GLY A 206 16.82 15.25 8.26
N ASN A 207 18.15 15.17 8.28
CA ASN A 207 18.85 13.90 8.15
C ASN A 207 18.52 13.02 9.37
N MET A 208 17.97 11.85 9.12
CA MET A 208 17.83 10.81 10.13
C MET A 208 19.23 10.22 10.37
N GLU A 209 19.99 10.87 11.25
CA GLU A 209 21.30 10.36 11.64
C GLU A 209 21.14 9.04 12.39
N ARG A 210 22.06 8.13 12.15
CA ARG A 210 22.15 6.89 12.91
C ARG A 210 22.25 7.21 14.40
N SER A 211 21.26 6.81 15.17
CA SER A 211 21.45 6.63 16.60
C SER A 211 22.65 5.68 16.80
N TRP A 212 23.49 5.92 17.83
CA TRP A 212 24.58 5.01 18.18
C TRP A 212 24.07 3.57 18.40
N ILE A 213 22.81 3.39 18.80
CA ILE A 213 22.12 2.10 18.91
C ILE A 213 21.91 1.47 17.53
N GLY A 214 21.57 2.26 16.49
CA GLY A 214 21.43 1.80 15.11
C GLY A 214 22.74 1.30 14.52
N PHE A 215 23.87 1.89 14.93
CA PHE A 215 25.21 1.39 14.55
C PHE A 215 25.47 -0.02 15.12
N LEU A 216 25.09 -0.28 16.37
CA LEU A 216 25.22 -1.60 16.99
C LEU A 216 24.30 -2.65 16.36
N ARG A 217 23.16 -2.25 15.84
CA ARG A 217 22.15 -3.14 15.20
C ARG A 217 22.41 -3.43 13.72
N ARG A 218 23.46 -2.84 13.12
CA ARG A 218 23.76 -2.97 11.68
C ARG A 218 22.57 -2.58 10.78
N ASP A 219 21.87 -1.51 11.13
CA ASP A 219 20.75 -1.02 10.33
C ASP A 219 21.20 -0.72 8.88
N PRO A 220 20.34 -1.01 7.88
CA PRO A 220 20.67 -0.71 6.50
C PRO A 220 20.93 0.79 6.34
N GLN A 221 21.87 1.13 5.49
CA GLN A 221 22.22 2.51 5.16
C GLN A 221 21.80 2.82 3.73
N VAL A 222 21.00 3.86 3.56
CA VAL A 222 20.64 4.32 2.22
C VAL A 222 21.80 5.13 1.65
N ILE A 223 22.66 4.48 0.86
CA ILE A 223 23.77 5.14 0.14
C ILE A 223 23.24 5.80 -1.13
N ASP A 224 22.42 5.08 -1.87
CA ASP A 224 21.73 5.51 -3.08
C ASP A 224 20.24 5.29 -2.91
N TYR A 225 19.43 6.34 -3.11
CA TYR A 225 17.99 6.30 -2.92
C TYR A 225 17.32 5.30 -3.88
N TYR A 226 17.63 5.37 -5.17
CA TYR A 226 16.93 4.56 -6.17
C TYR A 226 17.28 3.09 -6.06
N ARG A 227 18.57 2.78 -5.84
CA ARG A 227 19.02 1.40 -5.62
C ARG A 227 18.35 0.80 -4.40
N TYR A 228 18.28 1.55 -3.30
CA TYR A 228 17.69 1.09 -2.05
C TYR A 228 16.21 0.69 -2.23
N TYR A 229 15.42 1.57 -2.85
CA TYR A 229 14.00 1.29 -3.06
C TYR A 229 13.74 0.24 -4.16
N ASN A 230 14.64 0.06 -5.10
CA ASN A 230 14.59 -1.09 -6.01
C ASN A 230 14.74 -2.40 -5.23
N GLU A 231 15.67 -2.48 -4.28
CA GLU A 231 15.87 -3.65 -3.42
C GLU A 231 14.63 -3.94 -2.56
N ILE A 232 14.02 -2.92 -1.94
CA ILE A 232 12.76 -3.05 -1.19
C ILE A 232 11.63 -3.63 -2.05
N VAL A 233 11.45 -3.13 -3.28
CA VAL A 233 10.43 -3.66 -4.21
C VAL A 233 10.67 -5.13 -4.53
N HIS A 234 11.92 -5.53 -4.75
CA HIS A 234 12.28 -6.93 -5.00
C HIS A 234 12.06 -7.82 -3.77
N GLU A 235 12.30 -7.30 -2.57
CA GLU A 235 12.05 -8.02 -1.31
C GLU A 235 10.55 -8.33 -1.15
N PHE A 236 9.69 -7.32 -1.32
CA PHE A 236 8.23 -7.51 -1.31
C PHE A 236 7.77 -8.51 -2.38
N ALA A 237 8.32 -8.44 -3.60
CA ALA A 237 7.96 -9.34 -4.67
C ALA A 237 8.32 -10.81 -4.36
N ARG A 238 9.44 -11.05 -3.68
CA ARG A 238 9.82 -12.39 -3.18
C ARG A 238 8.85 -12.87 -2.12
N ALA A 239 8.62 -12.08 -1.08
CA ALA A 239 7.71 -12.44 0.01
C ALA A 239 6.28 -12.74 -0.46
N ASN A 240 5.80 -12.07 -1.51
CA ASN A 240 4.47 -12.33 -2.07
C ASN A 240 4.42 -13.63 -2.90
N ARG A 241 5.52 -14.03 -3.56
CA ARG A 241 5.59 -15.34 -4.26
C ARG A 241 5.55 -16.48 -3.27
N ASP A 242 6.36 -16.42 -2.21
CA ASP A 242 6.41 -17.44 -1.17
C ASP A 242 5.02 -17.73 -0.57
N ILE A 243 4.16 -16.70 -0.49
CA ILE A 243 2.79 -16.84 0.01
C ILE A 243 1.89 -17.54 -1.01
N ALA A 244 2.00 -17.17 -2.29
CA ALA A 244 1.21 -17.81 -3.34
C ALA A 244 1.56 -19.31 -3.44
N ASP A 245 2.86 -19.63 -3.42
CA ASP A 245 3.36 -21.01 -3.51
C ASP A 245 2.88 -21.89 -2.34
N VAL A 246 2.83 -21.36 -1.11
CA VAL A 246 2.30 -22.08 0.07
C VAL A 246 0.81 -22.37 -0.05
N ILE A 247 0.06 -21.54 -0.76
CA ILE A 247 -1.39 -21.71 -0.95
C ILE A 247 -1.68 -22.73 -2.06
N GLU A 248 -0.88 -22.76 -3.13
CA GLU A 248 -1.04 -23.70 -4.25
C GLU A 248 -0.65 -25.14 -3.90
N GLN A 249 0.14 -25.35 -2.83
CA GLN A 249 0.59 -26.68 -2.37
C GLN A 249 -0.36 -27.38 -1.39
N LYS A 250 -1.49 -26.78 -1.03
CA LYS A 250 -2.52 -27.34 -0.14
C LYS A 250 -3.82 -27.62 -0.87
#